data_5d6fb8d5107897a3dc6408389398359d
#
_entry.id   5d6fb8d5107897a3dc6408389398359d
#
_cell.length_a   1.000
_cell.length_b   1.000
_cell.length_c   1.000
_cell.angle_alpha   90.00
_cell.angle_beta   90.00
_cell.angle_gamma   90.00
#
_symmetry.space_group_name_H-M   'P 1'
#
loop_
_entity.id
_entity.type
_entity.pdbx_description
1 polymer ?
#
loop_
_entity_poly.entity_id
_entity_poly.type
_entity_poly.pdbx_seq_one_letter_code
_entity_poly.pdbx_strand_id
1 'polypeptide(L)'
;MKKLFFAAAAAAVISLAACSDDNDNSNIWTMYADWRQTNVNFVAEQEARLDEDGNPFYTRVTAPWAPNEYILMHWFNDRAETAGNLQPMYTSVVTASYNGRLYNDVMFDSSYTATDGQANFAVNSVIGGWQIALTAMRVGDTVQIVVPYQSGYGSSTTNSAIPPYSTLQFNLKLRDIPCYEIKP
;
A
#
# COMPACT_ATOMS: atom_id res chain seq x y z
N MET A 1 -61.94 6.85 -60.92
CA MET A 1 -61.46 7.70 -59.86
C MET A 1 -60.93 6.79 -58.74
N LYS A 2 -59.60 6.58 -58.72
CA LYS A 2 -58.93 5.69 -57.79
C LYS A 2 -58.34 6.55 -56.63
N LYS A 3 -58.80 6.35 -55.41
CA LYS A 3 -58.27 7.04 -54.22
C LYS A 3 -57.06 6.20 -53.72
N LEU A 4 -55.86 6.82 -53.74
CA LEU A 4 -54.68 6.30 -53.08
C LEU A 4 -54.75 6.64 -51.59
N PHE A 5 -54.69 5.64 -50.74
CA PHE A 5 -54.41 5.82 -49.32
C PHE A 5 -52.92 5.76 -49.08
N PHE A 6 -52.33 6.86 -48.58
CA PHE A 6 -51.00 6.88 -48.04
C PHE A 6 -51.05 6.39 -46.63
N ALA A 7 -50.42 5.27 -46.33
CA ALA A 7 -50.15 4.83 -44.96
C ALA A 7 -48.85 5.45 -44.49
N ALA A 8 -48.97 6.34 -43.49
CA ALA A 8 -47.78 6.89 -42.81
C ALA A 8 -47.26 5.88 -41.81
N ALA A 9 -46.08 5.29 -42.08
CA ALA A 9 -45.37 4.46 -41.13
C ALA A 9 -44.65 5.41 -40.13
N ALA A 10 -45.10 5.45 -38.88
CA ALA A 10 -44.39 6.08 -37.79
C ALA A 10 -43.20 5.21 -37.35
N ALA A 11 -41.99 5.61 -37.70
CA ALA A 11 -40.79 4.98 -37.18
C ALA A 11 -40.58 5.46 -35.73
N ALA A 12 -40.79 4.60 -34.76
CA ALA A 12 -40.44 4.81 -33.38
C ALA A 12 -38.90 4.73 -33.26
N VAL A 13 -38.25 5.87 -33.10
CA VAL A 13 -36.82 5.91 -32.72
C VAL A 13 -36.75 5.55 -31.24
N ILE A 14 -36.36 4.31 -30.96
CA ILE A 14 -35.98 3.88 -29.63
C ILE A 14 -34.58 4.50 -29.39
N SER A 15 -34.51 5.59 -28.68
CA SER A 15 -33.28 6.10 -28.12
C SER A 15 -32.81 5.14 -27.00
N LEU A 16 -31.88 4.27 -27.35
CA LEU A 16 -31.07 3.57 -26.35
C LEU A 16 -30.28 4.64 -25.60
N ALA A 17 -30.78 5.02 -24.43
CA ALA A 17 -29.96 5.68 -23.43
C ALA A 17 -28.89 4.64 -23.04
N ALA A 18 -27.71 4.75 -23.66
CA ALA A 18 -26.53 4.12 -23.12
C ALA A 18 -26.29 4.75 -21.75
N CYS A 19 -26.55 3.98 -20.70
CA CYS A 19 -25.95 4.25 -19.40
C CYS A 19 -24.44 4.20 -19.64
N SER A 20 -23.81 5.35 -19.72
CA SER A 20 -22.39 5.43 -19.50
C SER A 20 -22.16 5.06 -18.04
N ASP A 21 -21.75 3.83 -17.79
CA ASP A 21 -20.99 3.52 -16.59
C ASP A 21 -19.69 4.32 -16.74
N ASP A 22 -19.73 5.58 -16.34
CA ASP A 22 -18.56 6.39 -16.14
C ASP A 22 -17.76 5.71 -15.03
N ASN A 23 -16.81 4.88 -15.44
CA ASN A 23 -15.83 4.28 -14.57
C ASN A 23 -15.04 5.40 -13.91
N ASP A 24 -15.46 5.81 -12.71
CA ASP A 24 -14.75 6.78 -11.85
C ASP A 24 -13.24 6.49 -11.78
N ASN A 25 -12.88 5.22 -11.92
CA ASN A 25 -11.51 4.74 -11.87
C ASN A 25 -10.66 5.16 -13.10
N SER A 26 -11.26 5.33 -14.28
CA SER A 26 -10.54 5.82 -15.48
C SER A 26 -10.20 7.31 -15.38
N ASN A 27 -11.06 8.08 -14.73
CA ASN A 27 -10.86 9.50 -14.47
C ASN A 27 -9.74 9.73 -13.44
N ILE A 28 -9.74 8.97 -12.34
CA ILE A 28 -8.69 9.03 -11.29
C ILE A 28 -7.33 8.62 -11.87
N TRP A 29 -7.28 7.60 -12.72
CA TRP A 29 -6.05 7.15 -13.37
C TRP A 29 -5.41 8.27 -14.20
N THR A 30 -6.20 9.02 -14.95
CA THR A 30 -5.73 10.13 -15.78
C THR A 30 -5.42 11.37 -14.95
N MET A 31 -6.28 11.67 -13.98
CA MET A 31 -6.13 12.84 -13.10
C MET A 31 -4.83 12.79 -12.28
N TYR A 32 -4.42 11.63 -11.84
CA TYR A 32 -3.22 11.43 -11.04
C TYR A 32 -2.04 10.86 -11.84
N ALA A 33 -2.02 11.01 -13.18
CA ALA A 33 -1.00 10.41 -14.03
C ALA A 33 0.43 10.85 -13.66
N ASP A 34 0.66 12.16 -13.54
CA ASP A 34 1.97 12.72 -13.20
C ASP A 34 2.39 12.36 -11.77
N TRP A 35 1.45 12.45 -10.81
CA TRP A 35 1.68 12.02 -9.43
C TRP A 35 2.08 10.54 -9.36
N ARG A 36 1.34 9.68 -10.03
CA ARG A 36 1.61 8.24 -10.10
C ARG A 36 2.98 7.98 -10.71
N GLN A 37 3.31 8.64 -11.84
CA GLN A 37 4.61 8.46 -12.48
C GLN A 37 5.75 8.88 -11.58
N THR A 38 5.62 10.00 -10.86
CA THR A 38 6.59 10.45 -9.87
C THR A 38 6.79 9.41 -8.75
N ASN A 39 5.70 8.84 -8.24
CA ASN A 39 5.75 7.81 -7.20
C ASN A 39 6.39 6.51 -7.70
N VAL A 40 6.14 6.11 -8.95
CA VAL A 40 6.80 4.94 -9.57
C VAL A 40 8.30 5.19 -9.75
N ASN A 41 8.68 6.37 -10.23
CA ASN A 41 10.09 6.76 -10.39
C ASN A 41 10.81 6.75 -9.03
N PHE A 42 10.17 7.29 -7.99
CA PHE A 42 10.74 7.26 -6.64
C PHE A 42 11.03 5.83 -6.14
N VAL A 43 10.12 4.87 -6.37
CA VAL A 43 10.38 3.48 -6.01
C VAL A 43 11.60 2.94 -6.75
N ALA A 44 11.72 3.20 -8.06
CA ALA A 44 12.86 2.76 -8.86
C ALA A 44 14.18 3.40 -8.39
N GLU A 45 14.15 4.68 -8.00
CA GLU A 45 15.30 5.38 -7.42
C GLU A 45 15.72 4.74 -6.10
N GLN A 46 14.76 4.44 -5.20
CA GLN A 46 15.06 3.79 -3.95
C GLN A 46 15.58 2.34 -4.13
N GLU A 47 15.05 1.61 -5.11
CA GLU A 47 15.52 0.25 -5.44
C GLU A 47 16.97 0.24 -5.96
N ALA A 48 17.36 1.30 -6.67
CA ALA A 48 18.72 1.48 -7.20
C ALA A 48 19.69 2.12 -6.19
N ARG A 49 19.20 2.54 -5.01
CA ARG A 49 20.02 3.23 -4.00
C ARG A 49 21.06 2.29 -3.42
N LEU A 50 22.30 2.80 -3.34
CA LEU A 50 23.42 2.11 -2.70
C LEU A 50 23.74 2.76 -1.35
N ASP A 51 24.33 1.98 -0.46
CA ASP A 51 24.94 2.44 0.79
C ASP A 51 26.36 3.01 0.54
N GLU A 52 27.05 3.42 1.61
CA GLU A 52 28.40 4.01 1.55
C GLU A 52 29.46 3.01 1.04
N ASP A 53 29.19 1.70 1.17
CA ASP A 53 30.06 0.61 0.74
C ASP A 53 29.76 0.14 -0.70
N GLY A 54 28.72 0.72 -1.35
CA GLY A 54 28.30 0.37 -2.70
C GLY A 54 27.37 -0.84 -2.78
N ASN A 55 26.83 -1.33 -1.65
CA ASN A 55 25.83 -2.39 -1.62
C ASN A 55 24.42 -1.83 -1.76
N PRO A 56 23.42 -2.62 -2.23
CA PRO A 56 22.03 -2.19 -2.23
C PRO A 56 21.57 -1.75 -0.83
N PHE A 57 21.10 -0.51 -0.71
CA PHE A 57 20.59 0.01 0.57
C PHE A 57 19.30 -0.69 1.00
N TYR A 58 18.44 -1.02 0.05
CA TYR A 58 17.21 -1.76 0.30
C TYR A 58 17.28 -3.18 -0.26
N THR A 59 16.63 -4.10 0.43
CA THR A 59 16.31 -5.44 -0.07
C THR A 59 14.86 -5.47 -0.51
N ARG A 60 14.57 -6.01 -1.69
CA ARG A 60 13.21 -6.30 -2.14
C ARG A 60 12.67 -7.51 -1.41
N VAL A 61 11.54 -7.34 -0.72
CA VAL A 61 10.88 -8.38 0.08
C VAL A 61 9.48 -8.63 -0.47
N THR A 62 9.14 -9.91 -0.64
CA THR A 62 7.82 -10.40 -1.05
C THR A 62 7.30 -11.36 0.01
N ALA A 63 6.01 -11.69 -0.06
CA ALA A 63 5.42 -12.73 0.78
C ALA A 63 4.92 -13.92 -0.07
N PRO A 64 4.99 -15.16 0.44
CA PRO A 64 4.55 -16.34 -0.32
C PRO A 64 3.09 -16.29 -0.78
N TRP A 65 2.23 -15.61 -0.01
CA TRP A 65 0.80 -15.45 -0.32
C TRP A 65 0.50 -14.27 -1.26
N ALA A 66 1.47 -13.40 -1.52
CA ALA A 66 1.36 -12.22 -2.39
C ALA A 66 2.61 -12.08 -3.27
N PRO A 67 2.88 -13.03 -4.17
CA PRO A 67 4.15 -13.08 -4.93
C PRO A 67 4.32 -11.92 -5.92
N ASN A 68 3.23 -11.25 -6.29
CA ASN A 68 3.24 -10.10 -7.19
C ASN A 68 3.34 -8.75 -6.45
N GLU A 69 3.23 -8.77 -5.13
CA GLU A 69 3.40 -7.60 -4.28
C GLU A 69 4.78 -7.60 -3.64
N TYR A 70 5.34 -6.43 -3.44
CA TYR A 70 6.64 -6.29 -2.80
C TYR A 70 6.75 -4.97 -2.05
N ILE A 71 7.75 -4.91 -1.19
CA ILE A 71 8.26 -3.71 -0.56
C ILE A 71 9.78 -3.64 -0.73
N LEU A 72 10.34 -2.45 -0.58
CA LEU A 72 11.76 -2.28 -0.35
C LEU A 72 11.96 -2.12 1.16
N MET A 73 12.92 -2.84 1.73
CA MET A 73 13.13 -2.92 3.18
C MET A 73 14.60 -2.80 3.54
N HIS A 74 14.90 -1.92 4.48
CA HIS A 74 16.22 -1.74 5.07
C HIS A 74 16.14 -1.96 6.57
N TRP A 75 17.03 -2.78 7.14
CA TRP A 75 17.13 -3.01 8.59
C TRP A 75 18.17 -2.10 9.20
N PHE A 76 17.81 -1.41 10.30
CA PHE A 76 18.72 -0.55 11.04
C PHE A 76 19.50 -1.29 12.14
N ASN A 77 18.99 -2.44 12.60
CA ASN A 77 19.64 -3.27 13.60
C ASN A 77 20.34 -4.47 12.98
N ASP A 78 21.33 -5.02 13.68
CA ASP A 78 21.87 -6.32 13.34
C ASP A 78 20.81 -7.40 13.59
N ARG A 79 20.44 -8.12 12.56
CA ARG A 79 19.47 -9.20 12.63
C ARG A 79 19.93 -10.42 13.42
N ALA A 80 21.23 -10.55 13.67
CA ALA A 80 21.76 -11.58 14.56
C ALA A 80 21.29 -11.37 16.00
N GLU A 81 21.13 -10.11 16.43
CA GLU A 81 20.65 -9.77 17.77
C GLU A 81 19.17 -10.16 18.00
N THR A 82 18.37 -10.18 16.95
CA THR A 82 16.94 -10.52 17.00
C THR A 82 16.63 -11.94 16.51
N ALA A 83 17.64 -12.72 16.12
CA ALA A 83 17.47 -14.03 15.47
C ALA A 83 16.66 -15.05 16.30
N GLY A 84 16.74 -14.96 17.64
CA GLY A 84 15.99 -15.83 18.58
C GLY A 84 14.61 -15.26 18.97
N ASN A 85 14.26 -14.05 18.55
CA ASN A 85 13.02 -13.40 18.97
C ASN A 85 11.82 -13.87 18.16
N LEU A 86 10.62 -13.65 18.72
CA LEU A 86 9.36 -14.00 18.08
C LEU A 86 9.17 -13.28 16.76
N GLN A 87 8.64 -14.00 15.78
CA GLN A 87 8.27 -13.51 14.47
C GLN A 87 6.75 -13.53 14.31
N PRO A 88 6.10 -12.45 13.89
CA PRO A 88 4.66 -12.43 13.70
C PRO A 88 4.20 -13.40 12.61
N MET A 89 3.07 -14.03 12.83
CA MET A 89 2.29 -14.70 11.80
C MET A 89 1.30 -13.70 11.17
N TYR A 90 0.74 -14.05 10.02
CA TYR A 90 -0.30 -13.28 9.36
C TYR A 90 -1.52 -12.99 10.26
N THR A 91 -1.82 -13.88 11.20
CA THR A 91 -2.94 -13.75 12.15
C THR A 91 -2.56 -13.12 13.49
N SER A 92 -1.31 -12.73 13.67
CA SER A 92 -0.85 -12.13 14.93
C SER A 92 -1.40 -10.72 15.12
N VAL A 93 -1.54 -10.33 16.40
CA VAL A 93 -1.63 -8.93 16.81
C VAL A 93 -0.24 -8.50 17.26
N VAL A 94 0.22 -7.34 16.79
CA VAL A 94 1.54 -6.79 17.09
C VAL A 94 1.42 -5.42 17.72
N THR A 95 2.40 -5.06 18.57
CA THR A 95 2.63 -3.68 19.02
C THR A 95 3.78 -3.10 18.23
N ALA A 96 3.56 -1.96 17.58
CA ALA A 96 4.57 -1.29 16.77
C ALA A 96 4.66 0.20 17.05
N SER A 97 5.86 0.77 16.85
CA SER A 97 6.08 2.22 16.75
C SER A 97 6.40 2.57 15.32
N TYR A 98 5.84 3.65 14.80
CA TYR A 98 6.06 4.03 13.41
C TYR A 98 5.86 5.52 13.15
N ASN A 99 6.40 5.97 12.04
CA ASN A 99 5.97 7.17 11.34
C ASN A 99 5.83 6.85 9.84
N GLY A 100 4.80 7.44 9.23
CA GLY A 100 4.47 7.27 7.82
C GLY A 100 4.57 8.58 7.06
N ARG A 101 5.23 8.53 5.89
CA ARG A 101 5.46 9.68 5.01
C ARG A 101 5.16 9.31 3.56
N LEU A 102 4.76 10.30 2.78
CA LEU A 102 4.73 10.23 1.32
C LEU A 102 6.15 10.25 0.76
N TYR A 103 6.29 10.02 -0.55
CA TYR A 103 7.59 10.05 -1.24
C TYR A 103 8.36 11.37 -1.06
N ASN A 104 7.65 12.48 -0.84
CA ASN A 104 8.19 13.84 -0.67
C ASN A 104 8.35 14.25 0.80
N ASP A 105 8.48 13.28 1.71
CA ASP A 105 8.64 13.43 3.15
C ASP A 105 7.49 14.11 3.92
N VAL A 106 6.35 14.36 3.27
CA VAL A 106 5.16 14.84 3.96
C VAL A 106 4.63 13.74 4.87
N MET A 107 4.64 13.99 6.18
CA MET A 107 4.13 13.06 7.18
C MET A 107 2.61 13.03 7.13
N PHE A 108 2.03 11.82 7.09
CA PHE A 108 0.58 11.62 7.10
C PHE A 108 0.08 10.88 8.34
N ASP A 109 0.95 10.12 9.03
CA ASP A 109 0.58 9.36 10.22
C ASP A 109 1.80 9.04 11.10
N SER A 110 1.57 8.90 12.42
CA SER A 110 2.63 8.53 13.37
C SER A 110 2.05 8.04 14.69
N SER A 111 2.57 6.93 15.21
CA SER A 111 2.24 6.47 16.56
C SER A 111 2.69 7.45 17.64
N TYR A 112 3.72 8.24 17.39
CA TYR A 112 4.27 9.21 18.37
C TYR A 112 3.35 10.41 18.61
N THR A 113 2.46 10.70 17.67
CA THR A 113 1.49 11.80 17.80
C THR A 113 0.08 11.29 18.13
N ALA A 114 -0.24 10.08 17.73
CA ALA A 114 -1.59 9.51 17.89
C ALA A 114 -1.74 8.68 19.18
N THR A 115 -0.68 7.98 19.64
CA THR A 115 -0.78 6.99 20.73
C THR A 115 0.54 6.82 21.47
N ASP A 116 0.92 7.67 22.39
CA ASP A 116 2.10 7.51 23.29
C ASP A 116 3.30 6.72 22.72
N GLY A 117 3.54 6.81 21.42
CA GLY A 117 4.66 6.22 20.70
C GLY A 117 4.48 4.77 20.24
N GLN A 118 3.35 4.12 20.49
CA GLN A 118 3.11 2.75 20.03
C GLN A 118 1.60 2.46 19.84
N ALA A 119 1.29 1.56 18.91
CA ALA A 119 -0.07 1.14 18.62
C ALA A 119 -0.15 -0.37 18.31
N ASN A 120 -1.32 -0.95 18.51
CA ASN A 120 -1.57 -2.37 18.25
C ASN A 120 -2.24 -2.54 16.89
N PHE A 121 -1.80 -3.56 16.13
CA PHE A 121 -2.31 -3.88 14.81
C PHE A 121 -2.51 -5.39 14.65
N ALA A 122 -3.66 -5.80 14.12
CA ALA A 122 -3.79 -7.14 13.57
C ALA A 122 -3.07 -7.14 12.19
N VAL A 123 -2.10 -8.04 12.00
CA VAL A 123 -1.27 -8.09 10.79
C VAL A 123 -2.12 -8.21 9.53
N ASN A 124 -3.17 -9.02 9.55
CA ASN A 124 -4.09 -9.22 8.44
C ASN A 124 -5.06 -8.05 8.17
N SER A 125 -5.02 -6.98 8.96
CA SER A 125 -5.93 -5.82 8.84
C SER A 125 -5.23 -4.53 8.39
N VAL A 126 -3.91 -4.56 8.19
CA VAL A 126 -3.14 -3.44 7.67
C VAL A 126 -2.90 -3.57 6.16
N ILE A 127 -2.33 -2.54 5.52
CA ILE A 127 -1.99 -2.57 4.09
C ILE A 127 -1.01 -3.69 3.76
N GLY A 128 -1.05 -4.21 2.51
CA GLY A 128 -0.23 -5.34 2.06
C GLY A 128 1.26 -5.17 2.35
N GLY A 129 1.79 -3.98 2.14
CA GLY A 129 3.19 -3.67 2.44
C GLY A 129 3.56 -3.86 3.92
N TRP A 130 2.68 -3.53 4.85
CA TRP A 130 2.88 -3.78 6.27
C TRP A 130 2.77 -5.27 6.62
N GLN A 131 1.84 -5.99 5.99
CA GLN A 131 1.72 -7.43 6.16
C GLN A 131 3.02 -8.14 5.77
N ILE A 132 3.61 -7.74 4.62
CA ILE A 132 4.90 -8.27 4.15
C ILE A 132 6.02 -7.92 5.14
N ALA A 133 6.11 -6.64 5.56
CA ALA A 133 7.15 -6.19 6.48
C ALA A 133 7.07 -6.91 7.83
N LEU A 134 5.91 -6.87 8.49
CA LEU A 134 5.74 -7.43 9.83
C LEU A 134 6.01 -8.94 9.87
N THR A 135 5.61 -9.68 8.85
CA THR A 135 5.89 -11.12 8.78
C THR A 135 7.34 -11.44 8.42
N ALA A 136 8.12 -10.48 7.92
CA ALA A 136 9.55 -10.61 7.71
C ALA A 136 10.39 -10.17 8.93
N MET A 137 9.81 -9.39 9.85
CA MET A 137 10.45 -8.86 11.06
C MET A 137 10.38 -9.84 12.24
N ARG A 138 11.26 -9.58 13.21
CA ARG A 138 11.22 -10.16 14.56
C ARG A 138 11.04 -9.07 15.60
N VAL A 139 10.52 -9.41 16.76
CA VAL A 139 10.42 -8.49 17.90
C VAL A 139 11.79 -7.88 18.18
N GLY A 140 11.84 -6.55 18.24
CA GLY A 140 13.07 -5.78 18.39
C GLY A 140 13.59 -5.17 17.08
N ASP A 141 13.23 -5.72 15.92
CA ASP A 141 13.65 -5.16 14.61
C ASP A 141 13.14 -3.75 14.41
N THR A 142 14.00 -2.93 13.82
CA THR A 142 13.70 -1.58 13.35
C THR A 142 14.06 -1.48 11.88
N VAL A 143 13.10 -1.06 11.06
CA VAL A 143 13.26 -1.04 9.61
C VAL A 143 12.77 0.27 9.01
N GLN A 144 13.30 0.60 7.84
CA GLN A 144 12.67 1.51 6.91
C GLN A 144 12.08 0.71 5.76
N ILE A 145 10.84 0.99 5.41
CA ILE A 145 10.19 0.35 4.25
C ILE A 145 9.70 1.41 3.27
N VAL A 146 9.84 1.10 1.98
CA VAL A 146 9.19 1.81 0.87
C VAL A 146 8.12 0.88 0.31
N VAL A 147 6.89 1.33 0.36
CA VAL A 147 5.70 0.57 -0.04
C VAL A 147 5.17 1.15 -1.35
N PRO A 148 5.35 0.46 -2.49
CA PRO A 148 4.71 0.86 -3.75
C PRO A 148 3.20 0.96 -3.58
N TYR A 149 2.54 1.84 -4.33
CA TYR A 149 1.11 2.08 -4.17
C TYR A 149 0.24 0.81 -4.31
N GLN A 150 0.69 -0.19 -5.07
CA GLN A 150 0.00 -1.48 -5.24
C GLN A 150 -0.10 -2.26 -3.91
N SER A 151 0.95 -2.21 -3.09
CA SER A 151 1.00 -2.81 -1.75
C SER A 151 0.52 -1.84 -0.65
N GLY A 152 0.13 -0.61 -1.03
CA GLY A 152 -0.42 0.44 -0.16
C GLY A 152 -1.93 0.59 -0.31
N TYR A 153 -2.37 1.82 -0.60
CA TYR A 153 -3.80 2.16 -0.73
C TYR A 153 -4.30 2.15 -2.19
N GLY A 154 -3.45 1.83 -3.17
CA GLY A 154 -3.83 1.73 -4.58
C GLY A 154 -4.41 3.04 -5.13
N SER A 155 -5.56 2.94 -5.79
CA SER A 155 -6.32 4.07 -6.35
C SER A 155 -7.32 4.68 -5.37
N SER A 156 -7.30 4.29 -4.09
CA SER A 156 -8.28 4.76 -3.10
C SER A 156 -8.23 6.28 -2.90
N THR A 157 -9.39 6.91 -2.85
CA THR A 157 -9.60 8.34 -2.58
C THR A 157 -10.16 8.60 -1.18
N THR A 158 -10.26 7.56 -0.34
CA THR A 158 -10.92 7.65 0.96
C THR A 158 -10.10 8.38 2.03
N ASN A 159 -8.78 8.49 1.83
CA ASN A 159 -7.89 9.20 2.74
C ASN A 159 -7.41 10.52 2.11
N SER A 160 -7.84 11.64 2.67
CA SER A 160 -7.48 12.97 2.16
C SER A 160 -6.00 13.34 2.34
N ALA A 161 -5.31 12.69 3.27
CA ALA A 161 -3.87 12.91 3.51
C ALA A 161 -2.97 12.08 2.58
N ILE A 162 -3.53 11.07 1.90
CA ILE A 162 -2.80 10.16 1.01
C ILE A 162 -3.47 10.17 -0.36
N PRO A 163 -2.95 10.94 -1.33
CA PRO A 163 -3.48 10.91 -2.70
C PRO A 163 -3.46 9.50 -3.30
N PRO A 164 -4.39 9.18 -4.22
CA PRO A 164 -4.35 7.92 -4.99
C PRO A 164 -2.97 7.67 -5.62
N TYR A 165 -2.57 6.42 -5.69
CA TYR A 165 -1.28 5.97 -6.26
C TYR A 165 -0.03 6.50 -5.54
N SER A 166 -0.15 6.84 -4.25
CA SER A 166 0.98 7.26 -3.43
C SER A 166 1.86 6.09 -3.01
N THR A 167 3.16 6.22 -3.23
CA THR A 167 4.19 5.42 -2.57
C THR A 167 4.36 5.92 -1.13
N LEU A 168 4.43 5.01 -0.20
CA LEU A 168 4.52 5.31 1.23
C LEU A 168 5.89 4.90 1.77
N GLN A 169 6.43 5.69 2.67
CA GLN A 169 7.62 5.38 3.41
C GLN A 169 7.27 5.24 4.89
N PHE A 170 7.77 4.21 5.56
CA PHE A 170 7.62 4.06 7.00
C PHE A 170 8.96 3.75 7.65
N ASN A 171 9.24 4.40 8.77
CA ASN A 171 10.13 3.85 9.77
C ASN A 171 9.26 3.07 10.75
N LEU A 172 9.56 1.80 10.94
CA LEU A 172 8.73 0.85 11.69
C LEU A 172 9.60 0.09 12.68
N LYS A 173 9.19 0.05 13.94
CA LYS A 173 9.81 -0.78 14.98
C LYS A 173 8.78 -1.76 15.53
N LEU A 174 9.06 -3.05 15.40
CA LEU A 174 8.26 -4.10 16.02
C LEU A 174 8.62 -4.24 17.49
N ARG A 175 7.68 -3.90 18.38
CA ARG A 175 7.90 -3.86 19.82
C ARG A 175 7.58 -5.18 20.50
N ASP A 176 6.43 -5.78 20.14
CA ASP A 176 5.91 -6.94 20.85
C ASP A 176 4.85 -7.68 20.02
N ILE A 177 4.53 -8.91 20.45
CA ILE A 177 3.38 -9.72 20.02
C ILE A 177 2.60 -10.06 21.28
N PRO A 178 1.70 -9.16 21.76
CA PRO A 178 1.13 -9.22 23.12
C PRO A 178 0.26 -10.46 23.41
N CYS A 179 -0.22 -11.14 22.38
CA CYS A 179 -1.07 -12.33 22.52
C CYS A 179 -0.37 -13.61 22.03
N TYR A 180 0.96 -13.66 22.12
CA TYR A 180 1.70 -14.86 21.74
C TYR A 180 1.56 -15.92 22.86
N GLU A 181 0.83 -16.98 22.55
CA GLU A 181 0.76 -18.18 23.41
C GLU A 181 1.70 -19.25 22.88
N ILE A 182 2.71 -19.62 23.67
CA ILE A 182 3.44 -20.86 23.45
C ILE A 182 2.51 -21.98 23.86
N LYS A 183 1.91 -22.69 22.89
CA LYS A 183 1.21 -23.95 23.21
C LYS A 183 2.27 -24.98 23.60
N PRO A 184 2.11 -25.61 24.76
CA PRO A 184 3.02 -26.65 25.23
C PRO A 184 3.02 -27.88 24.33
#